data_bd97461aa9d6284f66e1ece9f313ac24
#
_entry.id   bd97461aa9d6284f66e1ece9f313ac24
#
_cell.length_a   1.000
_cell.length_b   1.000
_cell.length_c   1.000
_cell.angle_alpha   90.00
_cell.angle_beta   90.00
_cell.angle_gamma   90.00
#
_symmetry.space_group_name_H-M   'P 1'
#
loop_
_entity.id
_entity.type
_entity.pdbx_description
1 polymer ?
#
loop_
_entity_poly.entity_id
_entity_poly.type
_entity_poly.pdbx_seq_one_letter_code
_entity_poly.pdbx_strand_id
1 'polypeptide(L)'
;MDIIMPKKIKNCFYQKLTFGKLLEAHKRARAHKAYKNEVIKFEINLENNIINLLNNIKSKKYHLGKYYNFKVYEPKERLIKALPYIDRIVHQWYIEEFIKPYIVPKFINTTFACLVDKGTHKAVESVQNQMREF
;
A
#
# COMPACT_ATOMS: atom_id res chain seq x y z
N MET A 1 13.69 -13.02 27.01
CA MET A 1 12.76 -12.37 26.05
C MET A 1 13.38 -11.02 25.70
N ASP A 2 14.09 -10.98 24.58
CA ASP A 2 14.73 -9.72 24.18
C ASP A 2 13.63 -8.74 23.71
N ILE A 3 13.44 -7.70 24.52
CA ILE A 3 12.58 -6.58 24.14
C ILE A 3 13.33 -5.86 23.03
N ILE A 4 12.97 -6.16 21.77
CA ILE A 4 13.46 -5.42 20.61
C ILE A 4 12.89 -4.01 20.72
N MET A 5 13.69 -3.12 21.27
CA MET A 5 13.33 -1.69 21.31
C MET A 5 13.09 -1.19 19.88
N PRO A 6 11.99 -0.50 19.62
CA PRO A 6 11.68 0.00 18.29
C PRO A 6 12.77 0.98 17.84
N LYS A 7 13.54 0.59 16.83
CA LYS A 7 14.57 1.47 16.25
C LYS A 7 13.88 2.69 15.64
N LYS A 8 14.30 3.87 16.09
CA LYS A 8 13.83 5.14 15.52
C LYS A 8 14.41 5.32 14.14
N ILE A 9 13.57 5.48 13.14
CA ILE A 9 13.96 5.71 11.74
C ILE A 9 14.05 7.23 11.54
N LYS A 10 15.21 7.71 11.12
CA LYS A 10 15.44 9.12 10.85
C LYS A 10 15.93 9.32 9.41
N ASN A 11 15.53 10.43 8.80
CA ASN A 11 16.09 10.96 7.54
C ASN A 11 16.05 10.01 6.33
N CYS A 12 15.17 8.99 6.31
CA CYS A 12 15.10 8.03 5.20
C CYS A 12 14.10 8.40 4.09
N PHE A 13 13.26 9.43 4.30
CA PHE A 13 12.18 9.76 3.37
C PHE A 13 12.70 10.10 1.97
N TYR A 14 13.60 11.09 1.88
CA TYR A 14 14.11 11.53 0.58
C TYR A 14 15.02 10.51 -0.10
N GLN A 15 15.71 9.67 0.67
CA GLN A 15 16.53 8.57 0.13
C GLN A 15 15.67 7.51 -0.56
N LYS A 16 14.45 7.32 -0.08
CA LYS A 16 13.47 6.36 -0.62
C LYS A 16 12.54 6.94 -1.67
N LEU A 17 12.58 8.26 -1.88
CA LEU A 17 11.78 8.96 -2.87
C LEU A 17 12.61 9.18 -4.15
N THR A 18 12.65 8.16 -5.00
CA THR A 18 13.36 8.17 -6.27
C THR A 18 12.44 7.84 -7.43
N PHE A 19 12.84 8.22 -8.64
CA PHE A 19 12.12 7.87 -9.87
C PHE A 19 11.89 6.35 -9.99
N GLY A 20 12.95 5.55 -9.77
CA GLY A 20 12.87 4.08 -9.86
C GLY A 20 11.87 3.48 -8.88
N LYS A 21 11.82 3.98 -7.64
CA LYS A 21 10.87 3.51 -6.62
C LYS A 21 9.41 3.85 -6.96
N LEU A 22 9.17 5.03 -7.52
CA LEU A 22 7.83 5.41 -7.99
C LEU A 22 7.43 4.62 -9.24
N LEU A 23 8.37 4.32 -10.14
CA LEU A 23 8.13 3.46 -11.31
C LEU A 23 7.78 2.03 -10.89
N GLU A 24 8.46 1.47 -9.90
CA GLU A 24 8.10 0.16 -9.33
C GLU A 24 6.72 0.18 -8.67
N ALA A 25 6.41 1.24 -7.94
CA ALA A 25 5.08 1.43 -7.34
C ALA A 25 3.98 1.50 -8.40
N HIS A 26 4.24 2.19 -9.54
CA HIS A 26 3.35 2.18 -10.69
C HIS A 26 3.14 0.76 -11.24
N LYS A 27 4.22 -0.01 -11.44
CA LYS A 27 4.11 -1.41 -11.91
C LYS A 27 3.24 -2.27 -10.98
N ARG A 28 3.35 -2.10 -9.66
CA ARG A 28 2.48 -2.78 -8.69
C ARG A 28 1.03 -2.28 -8.76
N ALA A 29 0.82 -0.97 -8.84
CA ALA A 29 -0.52 -0.38 -8.90
C ALA A 29 -1.31 -0.78 -10.17
N ARG A 30 -0.60 -0.98 -11.31
CA ARG A 30 -1.22 -1.41 -12.56
C ARG A 30 -1.48 -2.92 -12.65
N ALA A 31 -0.87 -3.73 -11.80
CA ALA A 31 -0.98 -5.18 -11.86
C ALA A 31 -2.46 -5.62 -11.92
N HIS A 32 -2.80 -6.44 -12.91
CA HIS A 32 -4.17 -6.89 -13.21
C HIS A 32 -5.19 -5.78 -13.56
N LYS A 33 -4.73 -4.54 -13.83
CA LYS A 33 -5.58 -3.37 -14.12
C LYS A 33 -5.09 -2.54 -15.31
N ALA A 34 -4.13 -3.06 -16.10
CA ALA A 34 -3.52 -2.35 -17.23
C ALA A 34 -4.54 -1.89 -18.29
N TYR A 35 -5.68 -2.59 -18.40
CA TYR A 35 -6.77 -2.28 -19.33
C TYR A 35 -7.64 -1.08 -18.92
N LYS A 36 -7.46 -0.55 -17.70
CA LYS A 36 -8.28 0.58 -17.23
C LYS A 36 -7.83 1.89 -17.86
N ASN A 37 -8.79 2.69 -18.32
CA ASN A 37 -8.53 3.98 -18.97
C ASN A 37 -7.63 4.92 -18.16
N GLU A 38 -7.76 4.94 -16.84
CA GLU A 38 -6.93 5.76 -15.96
C GLU A 38 -5.45 5.33 -15.98
N VAL A 39 -5.19 4.01 -16.11
CA VAL A 39 -3.83 3.47 -16.23
C VAL A 39 -3.25 3.80 -17.61
N ILE A 40 -4.01 3.55 -18.67
CA ILE A 40 -3.60 3.84 -20.05
C ILE A 40 -3.27 5.33 -20.20
N LYS A 41 -4.12 6.24 -19.73
CA LYS A 41 -3.87 7.69 -19.75
C LYS A 41 -2.60 8.08 -19.02
N PHE A 42 -2.31 7.44 -17.91
CA PHE A 42 -1.09 7.69 -17.14
C PHE A 42 0.15 7.19 -17.90
N GLU A 43 0.06 6.06 -18.58
CA GLU A 43 1.16 5.44 -19.32
C GLU A 43 1.52 6.17 -20.63
N ILE A 44 0.60 6.89 -21.25
CA ILE A 44 0.88 7.68 -22.48
C ILE A 44 2.05 8.66 -22.25
N ASN A 45 2.13 9.27 -21.07
CA ASN A 45 3.22 10.18 -20.67
C ASN A 45 3.89 9.71 -19.38
N LEU A 46 4.20 8.43 -19.28
CA LEU A 46 4.64 7.78 -18.04
C LEU A 46 5.81 8.50 -17.38
N GLU A 47 6.86 8.77 -18.13
CA GLU A 47 8.09 9.39 -17.60
C GLU A 47 7.80 10.77 -17.00
N ASN A 48 7.14 11.64 -17.77
CA ASN A 48 6.77 12.98 -17.31
C ASN A 48 5.82 12.92 -16.09
N ASN A 49 4.87 12.01 -16.09
CA ASN A 49 3.94 11.85 -14.99
C ASN A 49 4.64 11.39 -13.69
N ILE A 50 5.61 10.48 -13.78
CA ILE A 50 6.42 10.05 -12.63
C ILE A 50 7.33 11.19 -12.16
N ILE A 51 7.98 11.92 -13.06
CA ILE A 51 8.82 13.07 -12.70
C ILE A 51 8.00 14.16 -12.02
N ASN A 52 6.83 14.50 -12.55
CA ASN A 52 5.93 15.48 -11.95
C ASN A 52 5.47 15.04 -10.54
N LEU A 53 5.12 13.77 -10.39
CA LEU A 53 4.74 13.21 -9.10
C LEU A 53 5.89 13.30 -8.08
N LEU A 54 7.11 12.91 -8.50
CA LEU A 54 8.32 13.00 -7.70
C LEU A 54 8.57 14.44 -7.22
N ASN A 55 8.49 15.40 -8.14
CA ASN A 55 8.71 16.82 -7.84
C ASN A 55 7.62 17.37 -6.88
N ASN A 56 6.38 17.00 -7.08
CA ASN A 56 5.28 17.41 -6.20
C ASN A 56 5.45 16.87 -4.78
N ILE A 57 5.87 15.63 -4.62
CA ILE A 57 6.11 15.07 -3.30
C ILE A 57 7.33 15.73 -2.66
N LYS A 58 8.43 15.92 -3.40
CA LYS A 58 9.64 16.59 -2.89
C LYS A 58 9.40 18.03 -2.44
N SER A 59 8.60 18.78 -3.21
CA SER A 59 8.26 20.17 -2.90
C SER A 59 7.13 20.31 -1.89
N LYS A 60 6.59 19.21 -1.35
CA LYS A 60 5.44 19.17 -0.43
C LYS A 60 4.17 19.81 -1.00
N LYS A 61 4.05 19.83 -2.32
CA LYS A 61 2.85 20.34 -3.05
C LYS A 61 1.87 19.22 -3.43
N TYR A 62 2.21 17.97 -3.11
CA TYR A 62 1.34 16.85 -3.35
C TYR A 62 0.13 16.89 -2.40
N HIS A 63 -1.06 16.78 -2.98
CA HIS A 63 -2.33 16.67 -2.25
C HIS A 63 -3.09 15.44 -2.76
N LEU A 64 -3.74 14.73 -1.84
CA LEU A 64 -4.62 13.62 -2.19
C LEU A 64 -5.77 14.11 -3.06
N GLY A 65 -6.06 13.36 -4.13
CA GLY A 65 -7.20 13.63 -5.00
C GLY A 65 -8.54 13.31 -4.32
N LYS A 66 -9.61 13.80 -4.92
CA LYS A 66 -10.97 13.50 -4.43
C LYS A 66 -11.34 12.06 -4.72
N TYR A 67 -11.95 11.39 -3.74
CA TYR A 67 -12.56 10.08 -3.95
C TYR A 67 -13.71 10.18 -4.94
N TYR A 68 -13.82 9.21 -5.83
CA TYR A 68 -15.04 8.99 -6.59
C TYR A 68 -15.78 7.78 -6.03
N ASN A 69 -17.10 7.88 -5.99
CA ASN A 69 -17.97 6.90 -5.38
C ASN A 69 -18.72 6.13 -6.47
N PHE A 70 -18.80 4.81 -6.33
CA PHE A 70 -19.66 3.98 -7.15
C PHE A 70 -20.24 2.83 -6.32
N LYS A 71 -21.36 2.30 -6.75
CA LYS A 71 -22.02 1.19 -6.08
C LYS A 71 -21.70 -0.13 -6.79
N VAL A 72 -21.49 -1.16 -5.99
CA VAL A 72 -21.35 -2.56 -6.43
C VAL A 72 -22.44 -3.37 -5.75
N TYR A 73 -23.06 -4.29 -6.49
CA TYR A 73 -24.26 -5.02 -6.04
C TYR A 73 -24.00 -6.52 -5.78
N GLU A 74 -22.77 -6.98 -5.79
CA GLU A 74 -22.43 -8.39 -5.58
C GLU A 74 -21.70 -8.62 -4.26
N PRO A 75 -22.20 -9.49 -3.39
CA PRO A 75 -23.55 -10.08 -3.24
C PRO A 75 -24.53 -9.14 -2.54
N LYS A 76 -24.07 -8.01 -2.03
CA LYS A 76 -24.83 -6.95 -1.35
C LYS A 76 -24.44 -5.59 -1.92
N GLU A 77 -25.35 -4.64 -1.87
CA GLU A 77 -25.06 -3.26 -2.21
C GLU A 77 -23.93 -2.72 -1.32
N ARG A 78 -22.86 -2.23 -1.96
CA ARG A 78 -21.73 -1.61 -1.28
C ARG A 78 -21.37 -0.31 -1.98
N LEU A 79 -21.23 0.75 -1.21
CA LEU A 79 -20.66 2.00 -1.70
C LEU A 79 -19.13 1.91 -1.66
N ILE A 80 -18.51 1.92 -2.83
CA ILE A 80 -17.06 1.92 -2.98
C ILE A 80 -16.56 3.34 -3.15
N LYS A 81 -15.58 3.72 -2.36
CA LYS A 81 -14.84 4.98 -2.49
C LYS A 81 -13.48 4.67 -3.09
N ALA A 82 -13.26 5.11 -4.32
CA ALA A 82 -12.02 4.85 -5.03
C ALA A 82 -11.15 6.11 -5.13
N LEU A 83 -9.85 5.92 -4.95
CA LEU A 83 -8.85 6.97 -5.14
C LEU A 83 -8.47 7.10 -6.62
N PRO A 84 -8.07 8.30 -7.06
CA PRO A 84 -7.40 8.51 -8.32
C PRO A 84 -6.18 7.60 -8.49
N TYR A 85 -5.83 7.29 -9.73
CA TYR A 85 -4.74 6.34 -10.00
C TYR A 85 -3.38 6.80 -9.45
N ILE A 86 -3.09 8.09 -9.55
CA ILE A 86 -1.85 8.69 -9.01
C ILE A 86 -1.72 8.43 -7.51
N ASP A 87 -2.80 8.59 -6.76
CA ASP A 87 -2.78 8.37 -5.31
C ASP A 87 -2.54 6.89 -4.96
N ARG A 88 -3.01 5.97 -5.82
CA ARG A 88 -2.71 4.54 -5.64
C ARG A 88 -1.22 4.24 -5.84
N ILE A 89 -0.54 4.95 -6.75
CA ILE A 89 0.92 4.83 -6.93
C ILE A 89 1.63 5.28 -5.64
N VAL A 90 1.23 6.43 -5.09
CA VAL A 90 1.82 6.96 -3.85
C VAL A 90 1.58 6.00 -2.68
N HIS A 91 0.38 5.42 -2.56
CA HIS A 91 0.08 4.43 -1.53
C HIS A 91 0.93 3.17 -1.69
N GLN A 92 1.11 2.64 -2.90
CA GLN A 92 1.98 1.48 -3.16
C GLN A 92 3.43 1.78 -2.78
N TRP A 93 3.94 2.94 -3.18
CA TRP A 93 5.27 3.37 -2.79
C TRP A 93 5.43 3.45 -1.27
N TYR A 94 4.49 4.10 -0.58
CA TYR A 94 4.55 4.28 0.87
C TYR A 94 4.48 2.95 1.63
N ILE A 95 3.60 2.05 1.20
CA ILE A 95 3.48 0.72 1.81
C ILE A 95 4.77 -0.08 1.66
N GLU A 96 5.36 -0.13 0.47
CA GLU A 96 6.57 -0.92 0.21
C GLU A 96 7.81 -0.33 0.91
N GLU A 97 7.95 0.98 0.91
CA GLU A 97 9.17 1.63 1.42
C GLU A 97 9.15 1.90 2.93
N PHE A 98 7.96 2.03 3.54
CA PHE A 98 7.84 2.41 4.96
C PHE A 98 7.00 1.42 5.78
N ILE A 99 5.83 1.04 5.33
CA ILE A 99 4.94 0.19 6.13
C ILE A 99 5.52 -1.22 6.27
N LYS A 100 5.82 -1.88 5.17
CA LYS A 100 6.32 -3.26 5.19
C LYS A 100 7.65 -3.41 5.95
N PRO A 101 8.69 -2.61 5.69
CA PRO A 101 9.98 -2.82 6.35
C PRO A 101 10.03 -2.36 7.81
N TYR A 102 9.21 -1.41 8.22
CA TYR A 102 9.36 -0.77 9.53
C TYR A 102 8.17 -0.94 10.48
N ILE A 103 6.96 -1.11 9.96
CA ILE A 103 5.75 -1.19 10.78
C ILE A 103 5.30 -2.64 10.90
N VAL A 104 5.24 -3.38 9.79
CA VAL A 104 4.81 -4.79 9.81
C VAL A 104 5.62 -5.66 10.78
N PRO A 105 6.96 -5.53 10.90
CA PRO A 105 7.73 -6.32 11.86
C PRO A 105 7.39 -6.04 13.33
N LYS A 106 6.68 -4.95 13.62
CA LYS A 106 6.25 -4.58 14.97
C LYS A 106 4.84 -5.06 15.32
N PHE A 107 4.15 -5.70 14.38
CA PHE A 107 2.84 -6.25 14.64
C PHE A 107 2.92 -7.42 15.62
N ILE A 108 1.92 -7.52 16.48
CA ILE A 108 1.78 -8.67 17.38
C ILE A 108 1.56 -9.96 16.57
N ASN A 109 1.97 -11.09 17.13
CA ASN A 109 1.90 -12.38 16.44
C ASN A 109 0.48 -12.79 16.05
N THR A 110 -0.52 -12.30 16.77
CA THR A 110 -1.95 -12.53 16.52
C THR A 110 -2.57 -11.63 15.44
N THR A 111 -1.76 -10.84 14.72
CA THR A 111 -2.21 -10.10 13.54
C THR A 111 -2.20 -11.02 12.32
N PHE A 112 -3.37 -11.31 11.75
CA PHE A 112 -3.51 -12.26 10.62
C PHE A 112 -3.99 -11.60 9.33
N ALA A 113 -4.59 -10.41 9.38
CA ALA A 113 -5.17 -9.75 8.22
C ALA A 113 -4.09 -9.15 7.29
N CYS A 114 -4.21 -9.43 5.99
CA CYS A 114 -3.39 -8.81 4.93
C CYS A 114 -1.87 -9.01 5.07
N LEU A 115 -1.43 -10.04 5.75
CA LEU A 115 -0.02 -10.41 5.89
C LEU A 115 0.29 -11.68 5.10
N VAL A 116 1.50 -11.71 4.51
CA VAL A 116 2.01 -12.90 3.83
C VAL A 116 2.13 -14.06 4.82
N ASP A 117 1.82 -15.27 4.39
CA ASP A 117 1.82 -16.50 5.20
C ASP A 117 0.90 -16.47 6.43
N LYS A 118 0.00 -15.50 6.51
CA LYS A 118 -1.07 -15.41 7.50
C LYS A 118 -2.42 -15.30 6.77
N GLY A 119 -3.51 -15.40 7.49
CA GLY A 119 -4.85 -15.32 6.91
C GLY A 119 -5.87 -16.01 7.80
N THR A 120 -7.10 -16.13 7.32
CA THR A 120 -8.23 -16.67 8.11
C THR A 120 -7.94 -18.08 8.61
N HIS A 121 -7.38 -18.96 7.79
CA HIS A 121 -7.09 -20.35 8.21
C HIS A 121 -6.05 -20.39 9.34
N LYS A 122 -4.97 -19.62 9.23
CA LYS A 122 -3.97 -19.55 10.31
C LYS A 122 -4.50 -18.88 11.57
N ALA A 123 -5.41 -17.94 11.43
CA ALA A 123 -6.08 -17.34 12.59
C ALA A 123 -6.92 -18.39 13.35
N VAL A 124 -7.71 -19.18 12.63
CA VAL A 124 -8.52 -20.27 13.22
C VAL A 124 -7.63 -21.32 13.88
N GLU A 125 -6.58 -21.76 13.21
CA GLU A 125 -5.61 -22.73 13.75
C GLU A 125 -4.96 -22.20 15.05
N SER A 126 -4.56 -20.94 15.08
CA SER A 126 -4.00 -20.30 16.27
C SER A 126 -4.98 -20.30 17.44
N VAL A 127 -6.24 -19.98 17.20
CA VAL A 127 -7.28 -20.01 18.23
C VAL A 127 -7.53 -21.45 18.74
N GLN A 128 -7.61 -22.42 17.82
CA GLN A 128 -7.80 -23.83 18.20
C GLN A 128 -6.65 -24.34 19.05
N ASN A 129 -5.40 -23.99 18.73
CA ASN A 129 -4.25 -24.40 19.52
C ASN A 129 -4.28 -23.78 20.92
N GLN A 130 -4.59 -22.49 21.04
CA GLN A 130 -4.75 -21.84 22.32
C GLN A 130 -5.87 -22.47 23.17
N MET A 131 -7.00 -22.86 22.55
CA MET A 131 -8.08 -23.56 23.27
C MET A 131 -7.71 -24.95 23.76
N ARG A 132 -6.73 -25.63 23.15
CA ARG A 132 -6.25 -26.94 23.61
C ARG A 132 -5.24 -26.87 24.75
N GLU A 133 -4.62 -25.70 24.96
CA GLU A 133 -3.67 -25.45 26.03
C GLU A 133 -4.35 -25.07 27.35
N PHE A 134 -5.66 -24.80 27.33
CA PHE A 134 -6.51 -24.57 28.52
C PHE A 134 -7.35 -25.80 28.84
#